data_3728d70f7ea017491ac03ca22bfc71a0
#
_entry.id   3728d70f7ea017491ac03ca22bfc71a0
#
_cell.length_a   1.000
_cell.length_b   1.000
_cell.length_c   1.000
_cell.angle_alpha   90.00
_cell.angle_beta   90.00
_cell.angle_gamma   90.00
#
_symmetry.space_group_name_H-M   'P 1'
#
loop_
_entity.id
_entity.type
_entity.pdbx_description
1 polymer ?
#
loop_
_entity_poly.entity_id
_entity_poly.type
_entity_poly.pdbx_seq_one_letter_code
_entity_poly.pdbx_strand_id
1 'polypeptide(L)'
;MLRQVAVEIINRITYSTSEPHIMSVAGTVLPPFHLAFPVHSLAAAREFYGELLGCPEGRSSEQWVDFNFYGHQIVAHLAPEEVGHRQTSKVDGDAVPVRHFGAVLSMEQWQAAADKLQKAGIDFIIEPHVRFKGEVGEQATMFFLDPSGNALEFKAFADMSSLFAK
;
A
#
# COMPACT_ATOMS: atom_id res chain seq x y z
N MET A 1 41.44 34.22 15.55
CA MET A 1 40.93 33.23 16.49
C MET A 1 39.37 33.28 16.50
N LEU A 2 38.72 33.10 15.36
CA LEU A 2 37.26 33.20 15.22
C LEU A 2 36.86 32.58 13.87
N ARG A 3 37.23 31.31 13.61
CA ARG A 3 36.82 30.57 12.40
C ARG A 3 36.68 29.04 12.58
N GLN A 4 36.39 28.59 13.81
CA GLN A 4 36.37 27.14 14.10
C GLN A 4 35.15 26.64 14.90
N VAL A 5 34.05 27.42 14.95
CA VAL A 5 32.84 27.04 15.72
C VAL A 5 31.60 26.87 14.84
N ALA A 6 31.70 27.01 13.49
CA ALA A 6 30.53 26.97 12.59
C ALA A 6 30.39 25.69 11.77
N VAL A 7 31.13 24.60 12.02
CA VAL A 7 31.10 23.35 11.24
C VAL A 7 30.50 22.16 12.00
N GLU A 8 30.16 22.31 13.27
CA GLU A 8 29.73 21.15 14.11
C GLU A 8 28.21 21.04 14.39
N ILE A 9 27.36 21.85 13.73
CA ILE A 9 25.90 21.82 13.96
C ILE A 9 25.09 21.19 12.80
N ILE A 10 25.73 20.76 11.71
CA ILE A 10 24.98 20.25 10.54
C ILE A 10 24.96 18.69 10.46
N ASN A 11 25.51 17.96 11.40
CA ASN A 11 25.63 16.49 11.31
C ASN A 11 24.87 15.74 12.42
N ARG A 12 23.65 16.12 12.74
CA ARG A 12 22.71 15.29 13.54
C ARG A 12 21.27 15.38 13.09
N ILE A 13 21.03 15.23 11.79
CA ILE A 13 19.76 14.69 11.34
C ILE A 13 20.00 13.18 11.18
N THR A 14 19.87 12.47 12.28
CA THR A 14 19.71 11.02 12.23
C THR A 14 18.35 10.77 11.60
N TYR A 15 18.34 10.37 10.34
CA TYR A 15 17.19 9.68 9.77
C TYR A 15 17.00 8.42 10.61
N SER A 16 15.98 8.43 11.46
CA SER A 16 15.44 7.20 12.01
C SER A 16 14.91 6.41 10.81
N THR A 17 15.70 5.49 10.29
CA THR A 17 15.23 4.41 9.45
C THR A 17 14.35 3.56 10.34
N SER A 18 13.04 3.87 10.39
CA SER A 18 12.07 2.95 10.94
C SER A 18 12.15 1.69 10.08
N GLU A 19 12.77 0.65 10.63
CA GLU A 19 12.71 -0.70 10.08
C GLU A 19 11.24 -1.01 9.77
N PRO A 20 10.92 -1.59 8.61
CA PRO A 20 9.56 -2.01 8.33
C PRO A 20 9.13 -2.97 9.45
N HIS A 21 8.03 -2.65 10.13
CA HIS A 21 7.44 -3.54 11.12
C HIS A 21 6.99 -4.83 10.41
N ILE A 22 7.91 -5.79 10.33
CA ILE A 22 7.62 -7.14 9.88
C ILE A 22 6.81 -7.78 11.00
N MET A 23 5.55 -8.08 10.73
CA MET A 23 4.69 -8.78 11.67
C MET A 23 5.32 -10.14 12.02
N SER A 24 5.63 -10.33 13.29
CA SER A 24 6.14 -11.60 13.81
C SER A 24 4.97 -12.43 14.32
N VAL A 25 4.67 -13.52 13.66
CA VAL A 25 3.84 -14.59 14.22
C VAL A 25 4.78 -15.55 14.95
N ALA A 26 4.71 -15.58 16.28
CA ALA A 26 5.51 -16.47 17.15
C ALA A 26 7.04 -16.42 16.91
N GLY A 27 7.62 -15.24 16.70
CA GLY A 27 9.06 -15.08 16.53
C GLY A 27 9.59 -15.43 15.13
N THR A 28 8.72 -15.75 14.17
CA THR A 28 9.09 -16.05 12.78
C THR A 28 8.94 -14.79 11.94
N VAL A 29 10.01 -14.38 11.27
CA VAL A 29 9.95 -13.33 10.23
C VAL A 29 9.18 -13.89 9.05
N LEU A 30 8.04 -13.28 8.70
CA LEU A 30 7.27 -13.69 7.54
C LEU A 30 8.04 -13.35 6.25
N PRO A 31 8.16 -14.29 5.30
CA PRO A 31 8.79 -13.99 4.03
C PRO A 31 7.95 -12.97 3.24
N PRO A 32 8.59 -12.07 2.47
CA PRO A 32 7.87 -11.18 1.58
C PRO A 32 7.00 -11.97 0.58
N PHE A 33 5.77 -11.53 0.41
CA PHE A 33 4.90 -12.00 -0.65
C PHE A 33 5.36 -11.42 -2.00
N HIS A 34 5.16 -12.16 -3.08
CA HIS A 34 5.46 -11.73 -4.45
C HIS A 34 4.19 -11.75 -5.30
N LEU A 35 3.90 -10.64 -5.99
CA LEU A 35 2.78 -10.51 -6.92
C LEU A 35 3.22 -9.83 -8.21
N ALA A 36 2.89 -10.40 -9.36
CA ALA A 36 3.01 -9.75 -10.65
C ALA A 36 1.61 -9.39 -11.21
N PHE A 37 1.49 -8.22 -11.83
CA PHE A 37 0.21 -7.74 -12.38
C PHE A 37 0.43 -6.86 -13.62
N PRO A 38 -0.55 -6.81 -14.55
CA PRO A 38 -0.42 -6.04 -15.77
C PRO A 38 -0.68 -4.55 -15.56
N VAL A 39 0.05 -3.71 -16.30
CA VAL A 39 -0.20 -2.27 -16.38
C VAL A 39 -0.16 -1.79 -17.83
N HIS A 40 -0.90 -0.72 -18.14
CA HIS A 40 -0.88 -0.11 -19.46
C HIS A 40 0.32 0.82 -19.67
N SER A 41 0.97 1.29 -18.58
CA SER A 41 2.08 2.22 -18.61
C SER A 41 2.95 2.09 -17.36
N LEU A 42 4.25 1.88 -17.55
CA LEU A 42 5.22 1.86 -16.44
C LEU A 42 5.41 3.25 -15.83
N ALA A 43 5.28 4.32 -16.61
CA ALA A 43 5.36 5.69 -16.10
C ALA A 43 4.20 5.96 -15.13
N ALA A 44 2.96 5.64 -15.53
CA ALA A 44 1.78 5.77 -14.67
C ALA A 44 1.88 4.89 -13.40
N ALA A 45 2.46 3.69 -13.52
CA ALA A 45 2.71 2.83 -12.37
C ALA A 45 3.71 3.46 -11.39
N ARG A 46 4.80 4.10 -11.87
CA ARG A 46 5.77 4.81 -11.02
C ARG A 46 5.14 6.00 -10.29
N GLU A 47 4.36 6.81 -10.98
CA GLU A 47 3.64 7.93 -10.37
C GLU A 47 2.67 7.44 -9.28
N PHE A 48 1.93 6.36 -9.55
CA PHE A 48 0.94 5.83 -8.62
C PHE A 48 1.58 5.08 -7.44
N TYR A 49 2.36 4.02 -7.72
CA TYR A 49 2.95 3.20 -6.65
C TYR A 49 4.14 3.89 -5.99
N GLY A 50 5.03 4.49 -6.78
CA GLY A 50 6.24 5.14 -6.28
C GLY A 50 5.95 6.46 -5.58
N GLU A 51 5.31 7.40 -6.25
CA GLU A 51 5.14 8.76 -5.74
C GLU A 51 3.89 8.88 -4.85
N LEU A 52 2.71 8.45 -5.37
CA LEU A 52 1.47 8.60 -4.63
C LEU A 52 1.39 7.64 -3.45
N LEU A 53 1.64 6.35 -3.60
CA LEU A 53 1.61 5.40 -2.47
C LEU A 53 2.90 5.43 -1.64
N GLY A 54 4.02 5.93 -2.20
CA GLY A 54 5.31 6.02 -1.51
C GLY A 54 6.03 4.69 -1.40
N CYS A 55 5.78 3.77 -2.32
CA CYS A 55 6.45 2.47 -2.39
C CYS A 55 7.80 2.61 -3.12
N PRO A 56 8.94 2.38 -2.46
CA PRO A 56 10.24 2.49 -3.11
C PRO A 56 10.34 1.58 -4.35
N GLU A 57 10.83 2.15 -5.47
CA GLU A 57 11.14 1.38 -6.67
C GLU A 57 12.35 0.48 -6.41
N GLY A 58 12.28 -0.77 -6.87
CA GLY A 58 13.37 -1.73 -6.85
C GLY A 58 14.05 -1.81 -8.22
N ARG A 59 14.13 -3.04 -8.76
CA ARG A 59 14.68 -3.25 -10.10
C ARG A 59 13.65 -2.94 -11.17
N SER A 60 14.11 -2.60 -12.35
CA SER A 60 13.22 -2.36 -13.49
C SER A 60 13.89 -2.69 -14.82
N SER A 61 13.07 -2.78 -15.88
CA SER A 61 13.47 -2.87 -17.27
C SER A 61 12.53 -2.02 -18.13
N GLU A 62 12.62 -2.13 -19.43
CA GLU A 62 11.67 -1.51 -20.36
C GLU A 62 10.27 -2.17 -20.31
N GLN A 63 10.15 -3.36 -19.70
CA GLN A 63 8.93 -4.17 -19.70
C GLN A 63 8.31 -4.35 -18.32
N TRP A 64 9.00 -4.00 -17.24
CA TRP A 64 8.49 -4.18 -15.88
C TRP A 64 9.23 -3.29 -14.87
N VAL A 65 8.60 -3.09 -13.71
CA VAL A 65 9.16 -2.39 -12.56
C VAL A 65 8.70 -3.03 -11.25
N ASP A 66 9.66 -3.25 -10.32
CA ASP A 66 9.42 -3.74 -8.96
C ASP A 66 9.12 -2.57 -8.01
N PHE A 67 8.24 -2.81 -7.03
CA PHE A 67 8.05 -1.91 -5.89
C PHE A 67 8.11 -2.67 -4.57
N ASN A 68 8.67 -2.03 -3.56
CA ASN A 68 8.52 -2.47 -2.17
C ASN A 68 7.15 -2.00 -1.65
N PHE A 69 6.16 -2.86 -1.76
CA PHE A 69 4.78 -2.59 -1.36
C PHE A 69 4.57 -3.01 0.10
N TYR A 70 4.80 -2.08 1.02
CA TYR A 70 4.67 -2.32 2.47
C TYR A 70 5.45 -3.56 2.98
N GLY A 71 6.65 -3.77 2.47
CA GLY A 71 7.51 -4.92 2.82
C GLY A 71 7.33 -6.15 1.93
N HIS A 72 6.43 -6.11 0.94
CA HIS A 72 6.23 -7.16 -0.06
C HIS A 72 6.72 -6.71 -1.44
N GLN A 73 7.04 -7.66 -2.30
CA GLN A 73 7.44 -7.36 -3.68
C GLN A 73 6.23 -7.42 -4.59
N ILE A 74 5.90 -6.30 -5.25
CA ILE A 74 4.97 -6.31 -6.37
C ILE A 74 5.69 -5.91 -7.65
N VAL A 75 5.27 -6.48 -8.79
CA VAL A 75 5.89 -6.24 -10.10
C VAL A 75 4.83 -5.82 -11.09
N ALA A 76 4.92 -4.58 -11.56
CA ALA A 76 4.08 -4.08 -12.65
C ALA A 76 4.70 -4.47 -13.99
N HIS A 77 4.02 -5.30 -14.77
CA HIS A 77 4.41 -5.70 -16.12
C HIS A 77 3.67 -4.88 -17.17
N LEU A 78 4.40 -4.36 -18.16
CA LEU A 78 3.81 -3.65 -19.30
C LEU A 78 3.05 -4.66 -20.19
N ALA A 79 1.74 -4.72 -20.04
CA ALA A 79 0.83 -5.60 -20.78
C ALA A 79 -0.53 -4.90 -20.96
N PRO A 80 -0.61 -3.86 -21.84
CA PRO A 80 -1.81 -3.06 -22.01
C PRO A 80 -3.04 -3.85 -22.50
N GLU A 81 -2.84 -4.97 -23.14
CA GLU A 81 -3.88 -5.87 -23.61
C GLU A 81 -4.56 -6.69 -22.49
N GLU A 82 -3.92 -6.79 -21.31
CA GLU A 82 -4.43 -7.58 -20.19
C GLU A 82 -5.09 -6.73 -19.09
N VAL A 83 -5.12 -5.39 -19.24
CA VAL A 83 -5.71 -4.51 -18.25
C VAL A 83 -7.23 -4.35 -18.38
N GLY A 84 -7.90 -3.92 -17.31
CA GLY A 84 -9.31 -3.52 -17.35
C GLY A 84 -10.33 -4.66 -17.20
N HIS A 85 -9.93 -5.92 -17.12
CA HIS A 85 -10.85 -7.04 -16.92
C HIS A 85 -11.22 -7.18 -15.43
N ARG A 86 -12.44 -6.76 -15.07
CA ARG A 86 -12.95 -6.83 -13.70
C ARG A 86 -14.24 -7.62 -13.63
N GLN A 87 -14.28 -8.59 -12.72
CA GLN A 87 -15.50 -9.22 -12.24
C GLN A 87 -15.73 -8.78 -10.80
N THR A 88 -16.97 -8.58 -10.42
CA THR A 88 -17.36 -8.24 -9.06
C THR A 88 -18.21 -9.34 -8.45
N SER A 89 -18.12 -9.52 -7.13
CA SER A 89 -19.03 -10.31 -6.32
C SER A 89 -19.70 -9.43 -5.27
N LYS A 90 -20.89 -9.82 -4.82
CA LYS A 90 -21.56 -9.10 -3.73
C LYS A 90 -21.01 -9.58 -2.39
N VAL A 91 -20.47 -8.65 -1.62
CA VAL A 91 -20.02 -8.87 -0.25
C VAL A 91 -20.60 -7.76 0.63
N ASP A 92 -21.41 -8.10 1.60
CA ASP A 92 -22.07 -7.18 2.53
C ASP A 92 -22.84 -6.00 1.86
N GLY A 93 -23.34 -6.22 0.65
CA GLY A 93 -24.05 -5.21 -0.13
C GLY A 93 -23.22 -4.47 -1.18
N ASP A 94 -21.91 -4.51 -1.08
CA ASP A 94 -20.97 -3.87 -2.00
C ASP A 94 -20.61 -4.76 -3.19
N ALA A 95 -20.35 -4.14 -4.33
CA ALA A 95 -19.83 -4.82 -5.53
C ALA A 95 -18.30 -4.89 -5.47
N VAL A 96 -17.78 -5.88 -4.74
CA VAL A 96 -16.34 -6.06 -4.51
C VAL A 96 -15.66 -6.67 -5.74
N PRO A 97 -14.57 -6.08 -6.27
CA PRO A 97 -13.76 -6.70 -7.33
C PRO A 97 -13.22 -8.06 -6.89
N VAL A 98 -13.48 -9.12 -7.69
CA VAL A 98 -13.02 -10.49 -7.36
C VAL A 98 -11.50 -10.57 -7.37
N ARG A 99 -10.85 -9.94 -8.36
CA ARG A 99 -9.39 -9.82 -8.41
C ARG A 99 -9.01 -8.48 -7.79
N HIS A 100 -8.43 -8.53 -6.61
CA HIS A 100 -7.83 -7.38 -5.96
C HIS A 100 -6.63 -7.82 -5.12
N PHE A 101 -5.76 -6.88 -4.82
CA PHE A 101 -4.66 -7.06 -3.89
C PHE A 101 -4.51 -5.81 -3.02
N GLY A 102 -3.71 -5.91 -1.98
CA GLY A 102 -3.52 -4.76 -1.11
C GLY A 102 -2.67 -5.10 0.10
N ALA A 103 -2.74 -4.25 1.10
CA ALA A 103 -2.00 -4.41 2.34
C ALA A 103 -2.92 -4.30 3.57
N VAL A 104 -2.57 -5.06 4.60
CA VAL A 104 -3.13 -4.86 5.93
C VAL A 104 -2.17 -3.95 6.69
N LEU A 105 -2.65 -2.76 7.00
CA LEU A 105 -1.90 -1.66 7.59
C LEU A 105 -2.25 -1.50 9.08
N SER A 106 -1.47 -0.72 9.81
CA SER A 106 -1.95 -0.19 11.08
C SER A 106 -3.08 0.82 10.84
N MET A 107 -3.95 1.07 11.83
CA MET A 107 -5.02 2.08 11.72
C MET A 107 -4.47 3.47 11.35
N GLU A 108 -3.31 3.84 11.89
CA GLU A 108 -2.64 5.11 11.60
C GLU A 108 -2.16 5.17 10.14
N GLN A 109 -1.48 4.11 9.65
CA GLN A 109 -1.02 4.03 8.26
C GLN A 109 -2.19 4.03 7.28
N TRP A 110 -3.27 3.31 7.62
CA TRP A 110 -4.48 3.25 6.80
C TRP A 110 -5.13 4.63 6.69
N GLN A 111 -5.29 5.35 7.82
CA GLN A 111 -5.86 6.69 7.80
C GLN A 111 -5.02 7.66 6.97
N ALA A 112 -3.68 7.64 7.16
CA ALA A 112 -2.77 8.46 6.38
C ALA A 112 -2.84 8.15 4.86
N ALA A 113 -3.00 6.88 4.49
CA ALA A 113 -3.18 6.47 3.10
C ALA A 113 -4.53 6.96 2.55
N ALA A 114 -5.62 6.83 3.31
CA ALA A 114 -6.95 7.31 2.93
C ALA A 114 -6.94 8.82 2.67
N ASP A 115 -6.39 9.61 3.59
CA ASP A 115 -6.29 11.06 3.47
C ASP A 115 -5.47 11.47 2.23
N LYS A 116 -4.38 10.75 1.96
CA LYS A 116 -3.51 10.99 0.80
C LYS A 116 -4.21 10.70 -0.52
N LEU A 117 -4.91 9.58 -0.61
CA LEU A 117 -5.66 9.17 -1.80
C LEU A 117 -6.84 10.12 -2.06
N GLN A 118 -7.61 10.50 -1.03
CA GLN A 118 -8.68 11.49 -1.15
C GLN A 118 -8.16 12.85 -1.62
N LYS A 119 -7.06 13.32 -1.04
CA LYS A 119 -6.42 14.58 -1.44
C LYS A 119 -5.91 14.56 -2.88
N ALA A 120 -5.49 13.39 -3.36
CA ALA A 120 -5.07 13.20 -4.76
C ALA A 120 -6.25 13.05 -5.73
N GLY A 121 -7.50 13.02 -5.25
CA GLY A 121 -8.69 12.90 -6.08
C GLY A 121 -8.87 11.50 -6.67
N ILE A 122 -8.39 10.47 -5.98
CA ILE A 122 -8.58 9.08 -6.42
C ILE A 122 -10.04 8.67 -6.23
N ASP A 123 -10.63 8.09 -7.26
CA ASP A 123 -11.97 7.53 -7.22
C ASP A 123 -11.97 6.20 -6.46
N PHE A 124 -12.81 6.12 -5.41
CA PHE A 124 -12.96 4.90 -4.63
C PHE A 124 -14.11 4.04 -5.19
N ILE A 125 -13.88 2.72 -5.26
CA ILE A 125 -14.94 1.73 -5.48
C ILE A 125 -15.76 1.57 -4.20
N ILE A 126 -15.07 1.56 -3.05
CA ILE A 126 -15.62 1.55 -1.71
C ILE A 126 -14.89 2.62 -0.93
N GLU A 127 -15.64 3.66 -0.51
CA GLU A 127 -15.10 4.77 0.25
C GLU A 127 -14.43 4.31 1.56
N PRO A 128 -13.36 5.00 2.01
CA PRO A 128 -12.74 4.73 3.30
C PRO A 128 -13.75 4.76 4.43
N HIS A 129 -13.92 3.65 5.13
CA HIS A 129 -14.81 3.56 6.28
C HIS A 129 -14.32 2.54 7.32
N VAL A 130 -14.76 2.75 8.57
CA VAL A 130 -14.48 1.87 9.70
C VAL A 130 -15.76 1.09 10.04
N ARG A 131 -15.66 -0.25 10.03
CA ARG A 131 -16.72 -1.19 10.43
C ARG A 131 -16.53 -1.57 11.89
N PHE A 132 -17.62 -1.84 12.58
CA PHE A 132 -17.65 -2.29 13.97
C PHE A 132 -16.89 -1.35 14.93
N LYS A 133 -17.01 -0.04 14.69
CA LYS A 133 -16.28 0.98 15.46
C LYS A 133 -16.58 0.87 16.96
N GLY A 134 -15.52 0.69 17.77
CA GLY A 134 -15.59 0.51 19.21
C GLY A 134 -16.00 -0.88 19.68
N GLU A 135 -16.12 -1.86 18.77
CA GLU A 135 -16.49 -3.24 19.06
C GLU A 135 -15.33 -4.21 18.79
N VAL A 136 -15.47 -5.47 19.26
CA VAL A 136 -14.54 -6.54 18.91
C VAL A 136 -14.62 -6.77 17.40
N GLY A 137 -13.47 -6.74 16.73
CA GLY A 137 -13.40 -6.87 15.26
C GLY A 137 -13.48 -5.54 14.51
N GLU A 138 -13.29 -4.38 15.18
CA GLU A 138 -13.14 -3.10 14.52
C GLU A 138 -12.10 -3.18 13.41
N GLN A 139 -12.52 -2.88 12.19
CA GLN A 139 -11.68 -2.92 10.99
C GLN A 139 -12.02 -1.75 10.06
N ALA A 140 -11.00 -1.29 9.37
CA ALA A 140 -11.12 -0.28 8.34
C ALA A 140 -10.87 -0.89 6.97
N THR A 141 -11.56 -0.41 5.95
CA THR A 141 -11.37 -0.83 4.56
C THR A 141 -11.57 0.34 3.60
N MET A 142 -10.93 0.25 2.44
CA MET A 142 -11.17 1.09 1.27
C MET A 142 -10.76 0.33 0.02
N PHE A 143 -11.50 0.54 -1.09
CA PHE A 143 -11.17 -0.03 -2.40
C PHE A 143 -11.01 1.09 -3.42
N PHE A 144 -9.96 1.05 -4.19
CA PHE A 144 -9.65 2.01 -5.24
C PHE A 144 -8.95 1.34 -6.42
N LEU A 145 -8.77 2.08 -7.51
CA LEU A 145 -8.11 1.57 -8.70
C LEU A 145 -6.75 2.22 -8.90
N ASP A 146 -5.81 1.44 -9.42
CA ASP A 146 -4.63 2.01 -10.05
C ASP A 146 -4.97 2.59 -11.44
N PRO A 147 -4.06 3.34 -12.09
CA PRO A 147 -4.29 3.89 -13.43
C PRO A 147 -4.58 2.86 -14.52
N SER A 148 -4.23 1.59 -14.30
CA SER A 148 -4.48 0.48 -15.23
C SER A 148 -5.78 -0.27 -14.94
N GLY A 149 -6.51 0.13 -13.90
CA GLY A 149 -7.76 -0.48 -13.49
C GLY A 149 -7.59 -1.72 -12.61
N ASN A 150 -6.39 -1.99 -12.10
CA ASN A 150 -6.21 -3.00 -11.06
C ASN A 150 -6.87 -2.51 -9.77
N ALA A 151 -7.64 -3.38 -9.12
CA ALA A 151 -8.29 -3.04 -7.87
C ALA A 151 -7.35 -3.30 -6.68
N LEU A 152 -7.27 -2.32 -5.79
CA LEU A 152 -6.54 -2.43 -4.53
C LEU A 152 -7.52 -2.34 -3.35
N GLU A 153 -7.24 -3.11 -2.30
CA GLU A 153 -7.90 -3.00 -1.00
C GLU A 153 -6.87 -2.70 0.08
N PHE A 154 -7.05 -1.62 0.83
CA PHE A 154 -6.29 -1.41 2.05
C PHE A 154 -7.19 -1.67 3.25
N LYS A 155 -6.71 -2.55 4.14
CA LYS A 155 -7.36 -2.92 5.38
C LYS A 155 -6.55 -2.50 6.58
N ALA A 156 -7.22 -2.27 7.70
CA ALA A 156 -6.59 -2.19 9.00
C ALA A 156 -7.51 -2.82 10.06
N PHE A 157 -6.91 -3.31 11.13
CA PHE A 157 -7.61 -3.83 12.29
C PHE A 157 -7.17 -3.06 13.52
N ALA A 158 -8.12 -2.71 14.40
CA ALA A 158 -7.79 -2.10 15.69
C ALA A 158 -6.99 -3.09 16.54
N ASP A 159 -7.33 -4.38 16.45
CA ASP A 159 -6.56 -5.49 17.01
C ASP A 159 -6.12 -6.44 15.89
N MET A 160 -4.83 -6.47 15.59
CA MET A 160 -4.26 -7.30 14.54
C MET A 160 -4.42 -8.81 14.79
N SER A 161 -4.66 -9.25 16.01
CA SER A 161 -5.00 -10.66 16.31
C SER A 161 -6.32 -11.09 15.68
N SER A 162 -7.18 -10.13 15.34
CA SER A 162 -8.47 -10.36 14.67
C SER A 162 -8.35 -10.67 13.18
N LEU A 163 -7.17 -10.48 12.56
CA LEU A 163 -6.97 -10.70 11.12
C LEU A 163 -7.38 -12.11 10.66
N PHE A 164 -7.14 -13.13 11.50
CA PHE A 164 -7.49 -14.51 11.21
C PHE A 164 -8.50 -15.08 12.23
N ALA A 165 -9.20 -14.23 12.98
CA ALA A 165 -10.24 -14.66 13.90
C ALA A 165 -11.40 -15.33 13.13
N LYS A 166 -12.01 -16.36 13.75
CA LYS A 166 -13.15 -17.11 13.22
C LYS A 166 -14.43 -16.67 13.91
#